data_65f50090493f465b43b9d84b0dc89d44
#
_entry.id   65f50090493f465b43b9d84b0dc89d44
#
_cell.length_a   1.000
_cell.length_b   1.000
_cell.length_c   1.000
_cell.angle_alpha   90.00
_cell.angle_beta   90.00
_cell.angle_gamma   90.00
#
_symmetry.space_group_name_H-M   'P 1'
#
loop_
_entity.id
_entity.type
_entity.pdbx_description
1 polymer ?
#
loop_
_entity_poly.entity_id
_entity_poly.type
_entity_poly.pdbx_seq_one_letter_code
_entity_poly.pdbx_strand_id
1 'polypeptide(L)'
;MARYVVDVMPKSEILDPQGKAVLGALPRLGFDGVVDVRQGKRFEVEVVGEASEETLAEVRKMAETLLSNPVIEDFAVSSAEPAETPDEITAGSPA
;
A
#
# COMPACT_ATOMS: atom_id res chain seq x y z
N MET A 1 -20.67 -3.68 5.41
CA MET A 1 -19.45 -3.09 5.87
C MET A 1 -18.73 -2.42 4.75
N ALA A 2 -18.09 -1.33 5.02
CA ALA A 2 -17.33 -0.63 4.00
C ALA A 2 -15.87 -1.02 4.13
N ARG A 3 -15.18 -1.19 3.02
CA ARG A 3 -13.78 -1.57 3.02
C ARG A 3 -12.97 -0.49 2.33
N TYR A 4 -11.88 -0.12 2.93
CA TYR A 4 -10.97 0.88 2.38
C TYR A 4 -9.56 0.32 2.32
N VAL A 5 -8.78 0.82 1.40
CA VAL A 5 -7.39 0.42 1.26
C VAL A 5 -6.54 1.65 1.47
N VAL A 6 -5.54 1.54 2.31
CA VAL A 6 -4.60 2.62 2.55
C VAL A 6 -3.23 2.12 2.10
N ASP A 7 -2.69 2.73 1.05
CA ASP A 7 -1.36 2.40 0.55
C ASP A 7 -0.39 3.45 1.06
N VAL A 8 0.69 3.02 1.67
CA VAL A 8 1.68 3.91 2.28
C VAL A 8 3.03 3.63 1.64
N MET A 9 3.65 4.66 1.13
CA MET A 9 4.96 4.53 0.48
C MET A 9 5.92 5.56 1.05
N PRO A 10 7.21 5.24 1.15
CA PRO A 10 8.18 6.24 1.57
C PRO A 10 8.25 7.34 0.52
N LYS A 11 8.47 8.57 0.96
CA LYS A 11 8.65 9.67 0.03
C LYS A 11 9.90 9.41 -0.80
N SER A 12 9.94 9.98 -1.98
CA SER A 12 11.01 9.67 -2.93
C SER A 12 12.39 10.04 -2.41
N GLU A 13 12.47 11.02 -1.55
CA GLU A 13 13.76 11.44 -1.03
C GLU A 13 14.20 10.65 0.20
N ILE A 14 13.37 9.74 0.69
CA ILE A 14 13.68 8.98 1.89
C ILE A 14 14.37 7.68 1.48
N LEU A 15 15.40 7.29 2.20
CA LEU A 15 16.06 6.03 1.96
C LEU A 15 15.12 4.87 2.28
N ASP A 16 15.07 3.91 1.40
CA ASP A 16 14.21 2.74 1.53
C ASP A 16 15.14 1.52 1.58
N PRO A 17 15.59 1.12 2.75
CA PRO A 17 16.54 0.01 2.85
C PRO A 17 15.98 -1.31 2.35
N GLN A 18 14.67 -1.52 2.53
CA GLN A 18 14.07 -2.76 2.09
C GLN A 18 14.02 -2.83 0.57
N GLY A 19 13.60 -1.75 -0.07
CA GLY A 19 13.58 -1.71 -1.52
C GLY A 19 14.98 -1.84 -2.09
N LYS A 20 15.97 -1.23 -1.43
CA LYS A 20 17.34 -1.33 -1.89
C LYS A 20 17.86 -2.76 -1.75
N ALA A 21 17.48 -3.46 -0.69
CA ALA A 21 17.90 -4.84 -0.52
C ALA A 21 17.32 -5.73 -1.60
N VAL A 22 16.08 -5.52 -1.95
CA VAL A 22 15.44 -6.29 -3.01
C VAL A 22 16.13 -5.98 -4.34
N LEU A 23 16.37 -4.70 -4.60
CA LEU A 23 17.01 -4.31 -5.84
C LEU A 23 18.38 -4.96 -5.97
N GLY A 24 19.15 -5.01 -4.89
CA GLY A 24 20.47 -5.61 -4.93
C GLY A 24 20.46 -7.11 -5.11
N ALA A 25 19.38 -7.77 -4.72
CA ALA A 25 19.30 -9.21 -4.86
C ALA A 25 18.85 -9.67 -6.25
N LEU A 26 18.14 -8.84 -6.96
CA LEU A 26 17.54 -9.26 -8.22
C LEU A 26 18.55 -9.69 -9.29
N PRO A 27 19.65 -9.00 -9.50
CA PRO A 27 20.58 -9.46 -10.50
C PRO A 27 21.16 -10.84 -10.21
N ARG A 28 21.32 -11.16 -8.94
CA ARG A 28 21.86 -12.48 -8.59
C ARG A 28 20.87 -13.58 -8.93
N LEU A 29 19.61 -13.24 -9.11
CA LEU A 29 18.59 -14.19 -9.46
C LEU A 29 18.26 -14.16 -10.95
N GLY A 30 18.99 -13.39 -11.73
CA GLY A 30 18.81 -13.35 -13.16
C GLY A 30 17.96 -12.21 -13.69
N PHE A 31 17.59 -11.27 -12.82
CA PHE A 31 16.73 -10.17 -13.24
C PHE A 31 17.59 -8.91 -13.40
N ASP A 32 17.96 -8.62 -14.61
CA ASP A 32 18.93 -7.56 -14.84
C ASP A 32 18.36 -6.22 -15.28
N GLY A 33 17.14 -6.16 -15.64
CA GLY A 33 16.59 -4.92 -16.20
C GLY A 33 15.94 -4.00 -15.19
N VAL A 34 16.03 -4.32 -13.90
CA VAL A 34 15.30 -3.55 -12.87
C VAL A 34 16.20 -2.39 -12.42
N VAL A 35 15.68 -1.18 -12.53
CA VAL A 35 16.45 0.00 -12.17
C VAL A 35 16.12 0.54 -10.80
N ASP A 36 14.99 0.17 -10.25
CA ASP A 36 14.62 0.66 -8.91
C ASP A 36 13.56 -0.23 -8.30
N VAL A 37 13.55 -0.33 -6.98
CA VAL A 37 12.51 -1.04 -6.24
C VAL A 37 12.19 -0.21 -5.02
N ARG A 38 10.91 0.01 -4.79
CA ARG A 38 10.47 0.72 -3.60
C ARG A 38 9.47 -0.14 -2.87
N GLN A 39 9.57 -0.21 -1.58
CA GLN A 39 8.69 -1.03 -0.76
C GLN A 39 7.86 -0.16 0.15
N GLY A 40 6.59 -0.41 0.20
CA GLY A 40 5.68 0.26 1.11
C GLY A 40 4.82 -0.74 1.81
N LYS A 41 3.68 -0.30 2.33
CA LYS A 41 2.78 -1.18 3.03
C LYS A 41 1.34 -0.83 2.67
N ARG A 42 0.47 -1.78 2.86
CA ARG A 42 -0.93 -1.63 2.52
C ARG A 42 -1.77 -2.08 3.71
N PHE A 43 -2.75 -1.27 4.06
CA PHE A 43 -3.69 -1.63 5.11
C PHE A 43 -5.06 -1.78 4.48
N GLU A 44 -5.80 -2.79 4.90
CA GLU A 44 -7.19 -2.96 4.51
C GLU A 44 -8.01 -2.70 5.74
N VAL A 45 -8.90 -1.72 5.67
CA VAL A 45 -9.67 -1.28 6.83
C VAL A 45 -11.15 -1.51 6.55
N GLU A 46 -11.82 -2.25 7.43
CA GLU A 46 -13.25 -2.43 7.31
C GLU A 46 -13.93 -1.60 8.37
N VAL A 47 -14.95 -0.87 7.97
CA VAL A 47 -15.67 0.02 8.85
C VAL A 47 -17.13 -0.40 8.88
N VAL A 48 -17.75 -0.36 10.05
CA VAL A 48 -19.13 -0.70 10.20
C VAL A 48 -19.99 0.27 9.40
N GLY A 49 -20.98 -0.22 8.70
CA GLY A 49 -21.88 0.61 7.93
C GLY A 49 -21.44 0.70 6.49
N GLU A 50 -22.03 1.62 5.76
CA GLU A 50 -21.75 1.75 4.36
C GLU A 50 -20.74 2.84 4.08
N ALA A 51 -20.12 2.76 2.93
CA ALA A 51 -19.15 3.76 2.55
C ALA A 51 -19.83 5.12 2.44
N SER A 52 -19.17 6.13 2.93
CA SER A 52 -19.70 7.49 2.85
C SER A 52 -18.51 8.44 2.91
N GLU A 53 -18.78 9.70 2.68
CA GLU A 53 -17.71 10.67 2.80
C GLU A 53 -17.22 10.80 4.21
N GLU A 54 -18.09 10.56 5.16
CA GLU A 54 -17.70 10.62 6.55
C GLU A 54 -16.75 9.49 6.91
N THR A 55 -17.07 8.27 6.48
CA THR A 55 -16.19 7.16 6.79
C THR A 55 -14.88 7.30 6.04
N LEU A 56 -14.92 7.83 4.83
CA LEU A 56 -13.69 8.05 4.09
C LEU A 56 -12.80 9.06 4.83
N ALA A 57 -13.39 10.12 5.34
CA ALA A 57 -12.65 11.11 6.09
C ALA A 57 -12.03 10.50 7.35
N GLU A 58 -12.75 9.60 7.99
CA GLU A 58 -12.22 8.93 9.17
C GLU A 58 -11.03 8.05 8.81
N VAL A 59 -11.12 7.32 7.73
CA VAL A 59 -10.02 6.46 7.32
C VAL A 59 -8.81 7.30 6.93
N ARG A 60 -9.02 8.44 6.31
CA ARG A 60 -7.92 9.33 6.00
C ARG A 60 -7.26 9.83 7.27
N LYS A 61 -8.06 10.13 8.28
CA LYS A 61 -7.50 10.58 9.53
C LYS A 61 -6.72 9.47 10.21
N MET A 62 -7.20 8.23 10.12
CA MET A 62 -6.46 7.10 10.65
C MET A 62 -5.11 6.98 9.95
N ALA A 63 -5.11 7.13 8.64
CA ALA A 63 -3.89 7.01 7.86
C ALA A 63 -2.88 8.07 8.28
N GLU A 64 -3.35 9.28 8.43
CA GLU A 64 -2.47 10.37 8.79
C GLU A 64 -1.98 10.26 10.22
N THR A 65 -2.81 9.80 11.12
CA THR A 65 -2.51 9.81 12.54
C THR A 65 -1.71 8.58 12.98
N LEU A 66 -1.99 7.43 12.39
CA LEU A 66 -1.43 6.19 12.90
C LEU A 66 -0.79 5.30 11.84
N LEU A 67 -1.38 5.18 10.67
CA LEU A 67 -0.95 4.18 9.70
C LEU A 67 0.27 4.62 8.91
N SER A 68 0.53 5.90 8.84
CA SER A 68 1.68 6.41 8.13
C SER A 68 2.40 7.44 8.99
N ASN A 69 3.62 7.74 8.61
CA ASN A 69 4.36 8.83 9.22
C ASN A 69 4.47 9.92 8.14
N PRO A 70 3.63 10.96 8.17
CA PRO A 70 3.60 11.91 7.06
C PRO A 70 4.89 12.68 6.84
N VAL A 71 5.79 12.64 7.78
CA VAL A 71 7.07 13.31 7.61
C VAL A 71 7.91 12.58 6.56
N ILE A 72 7.83 11.26 6.52
CA ILE A 72 8.66 10.47 5.64
C ILE A 72 7.86 9.60 4.67
N GLU A 73 6.54 9.58 4.79
CA GLU A 73 5.71 8.70 3.97
C GLU A 73 4.55 9.44 3.34
N ASP A 74 4.14 9.00 2.20
CA ASP A 74 2.90 9.45 1.56
C ASP A 74 1.90 8.34 1.65
N PHE A 75 0.62 8.67 1.66
CA PHE A 75 -0.40 7.65 1.67
C PHE A 75 -1.51 7.98 0.69
N ALA A 76 -2.22 6.96 0.24
CA ALA A 76 -3.38 7.12 -0.61
C ALA A 76 -4.48 6.23 -0.07
N VAL A 77 -5.70 6.75 0.01
CA VAL A 77 -6.84 6.00 0.51
C VAL A 77 -7.81 5.79 -0.64
N SER A 78 -8.28 4.57 -0.79
CA SER A 78 -9.28 4.28 -1.81
C SER A 78 -10.34 3.36 -1.24
N SER A 79 -11.50 3.38 -1.84
CA SER A 79 -12.59 2.50 -1.44
C SER A 79 -12.42 1.20 -2.20
N ALA A 80 -12.64 0.09 -1.54
CA ALA A 80 -12.52 -1.21 -2.16
C ALA A 80 -13.83 -1.96 -2.06
N GLU A 81 -14.21 -2.60 -3.14
CA GLU A 81 -15.42 -3.39 -3.14
C GLU A 81 -15.10 -4.77 -2.66
N PRO A 82 -15.76 -5.20 -1.68
CA PRO A 82 -15.46 -6.48 -1.09
C PRO A 82 -15.55 -7.61 -2.06
N ALA A 83 -16.42 -7.53 -2.94
CA ALA A 83 -16.64 -8.68 -3.74
C ALA A 83 -15.67 -8.85 -4.82
N GLU A 84 -14.83 -8.08 -5.06
CA GLU A 84 -14.06 -8.12 -6.04
C GLU A 84 -13.25 -9.11 -6.12
N THR A 85 -12.82 -9.54 -6.01
CA THR A 85 -12.09 -10.39 -6.19
C THR A 85 -11.06 -11.00 -5.96
N PRO A 86 -11.04 -11.69 -5.50
CA PRO A 86 -10.15 -12.56 -5.12
C PRO A 86 -9.28 -12.95 -6.17
N ASP A 87 -9.79 -13.27 -7.19
CA ASP A 87 -9.06 -13.82 -8.13
C ASP A 87 -8.01 -12.96 -8.56
N GLU A 88 -8.21 -11.83 -8.75
CA GLU A 88 -7.19 -11.12 -9.26
C GLU A 88 -6.12 -11.05 -8.33
N ILE A 89 -6.36 -11.14 -7.20
CA ILE A 89 -5.41 -11.09 -6.24
C ILE A 89 -4.57 -12.18 -6.40
N THR A 90 -5.05 -13.28 -6.54
CA THR A 90 -4.31 -14.38 -6.60
C THR A 90 -3.50 -14.26 -7.72
N ALA A 91 -3.97 -13.75 -8.64
CA ALA A 91 -3.26 -13.70 -9.79
C ALA A 91 -2.04 -13.07 -9.43
N GLY A 92 -2.20 -12.15 -8.87
CA GLY A 92 -1.12 -11.49 -8.60
C GLY A 92 -0.26 -12.22 -7.90
N SER A 93 -0.63 -12.73 -7.27
CA SER A 93 0.17 -13.21 -6.58
C SER A 93 0.96 -13.89 -7.06
N PRO A 94 1.16 -14.04 -7.32
CA PRO A 94 1.97 -14.59 -7.52
C PRO A 94 2.71 -14.61 -7.91
N ALA A 95 2.60 -14.47 -7.97
CA ALA A 95 3.31 -14.68 -8.20
C ALA A 95 3.89 -14.95 -8.28
#